data_41f3876e73d999071c79176b1cbd6f08
#
_entry.id   41f3876e73d999071c79176b1cbd6f08
#
_cell.length_a   1.000
_cell.length_b   1.000
_cell.length_c   1.000
_cell.angle_alpha   90.00
_cell.angle_beta   90.00
_cell.angle_gamma   90.00
#
_symmetry.space_group_name_H-M   'P 1'
#
loop_
_entity.id
_entity.type
_entity.pdbx_description
1 polymer ?
#
loop_
_entity_poly.entity_id
_entity_poly.type
_entity_poly.pdbx_seq_one_letter_code
_entity_poly.pdbx_strand_id
1 'polypeptide(L)'
;MQLFYTPDHARVGDVIPYYENGEFQLFYLKNWNPYFGSDRKKGWHLLTTKDCVHYNPEIATGIVGGTGSVIKADGVYHLYYCIFESNPQRQYVCHATSTDLKSWTKYPEETFGPDESIYLLTDWRDPHVIWNEEEKCWWMLLCAQSQGNTKRRGCVGLCKSTDLHHWTCCAPLYSPQSSMSAYECPDIFYMNGWWYLVFSQFTDRFQTLYRLSPSCNGPWIRPK
;
A
#
# COMPACT_ATOMS: atom_id res chain seq x y z
N MET A 1 11.28 -4.70 29.58
CA MET A 1 10.11 -4.81 28.70
C MET A 1 10.41 -4.00 27.45
N GLN A 2 10.47 -4.62 26.30
CA GLN A 2 10.70 -3.91 25.04
C GLN A 2 9.31 -3.55 24.47
N LEU A 3 9.00 -2.27 24.40
CA LEU A 3 7.69 -1.79 23.93
C LEU A 3 7.54 -1.79 22.41
N PHE A 4 8.66 -1.94 21.69
CA PHE A 4 8.69 -1.91 20.23
C PHE A 4 9.55 -3.06 19.72
N TYR A 5 9.13 -3.67 18.61
CA TYR A 5 9.99 -4.58 17.88
C TYR A 5 11.14 -3.81 17.22
N THR A 6 12.36 -4.29 17.41
CA THR A 6 13.54 -3.77 16.73
C THR A 6 14.34 -4.96 16.20
N PRO A 7 14.50 -5.11 14.89
CA PRO A 7 15.32 -6.16 14.32
C PRO A 7 16.80 -5.90 14.60
N ASP A 8 17.57 -6.97 14.77
CA ASP A 8 19.03 -6.86 15.01
C ASP A 8 19.72 -6.20 13.81
N HIS A 9 20.49 -5.15 14.09
CA HIS A 9 21.29 -4.40 13.11
C HIS A 9 20.52 -3.94 11.87
N ALA A 10 19.21 -3.69 11.99
CA ALA A 10 18.34 -3.30 10.90
C ALA A 10 17.30 -2.28 11.35
N ARG A 11 16.59 -1.69 10.37
CA ARG A 11 15.48 -0.76 10.60
C ARG A 11 14.19 -1.30 10.02
N VAL A 12 13.10 -0.99 10.71
CA VAL A 12 11.73 -1.21 10.24
C VAL A 12 11.30 0.00 9.44
N GLY A 13 10.89 -0.21 8.21
CA GLY A 13 10.07 0.71 7.43
C GLY A 13 8.66 0.17 7.32
N ASP A 14 7.76 0.95 6.83
CA ASP A 14 6.35 0.72 6.56
C ASP A 14 5.78 -0.63 7.00
N VAL A 15 4.92 -0.59 8.01
CA VAL A 15 4.26 -1.79 8.54
C VAL A 15 2.95 -2.00 7.81
N ILE A 16 2.76 -3.18 7.26
CA ILE A 16 1.59 -3.61 6.52
C ILE A 16 0.88 -4.72 7.33
N PRO A 17 -0.17 -4.38 8.08
CA PRO A 17 -0.85 -5.35 8.92
C PRO A 17 -1.87 -6.17 8.12
N TYR A 18 -1.92 -7.46 8.42
CA TYR A 18 -3.01 -8.34 8.04
C TYR A 18 -3.45 -9.13 9.29
N TYR A 19 -4.74 -9.24 9.53
CA TYR A 19 -5.28 -9.91 10.71
C TYR A 19 -6.13 -11.10 10.31
N GLU A 20 -5.83 -12.27 10.87
CA GLU A 20 -6.60 -13.48 10.66
C GLU A 20 -6.52 -14.42 11.88
N ASN A 21 -7.65 -15.06 12.22
CA ASN A 21 -7.72 -16.10 13.25
C ASN A 21 -7.14 -15.68 14.62
N GLY A 22 -7.32 -14.42 15.02
CA GLY A 22 -6.85 -13.94 16.32
C GLY A 22 -5.36 -13.58 16.37
N GLU A 23 -4.69 -13.51 15.23
CA GLU A 23 -3.27 -13.20 15.13
C GLU A 23 -3.01 -12.13 14.08
N PHE A 24 -2.16 -11.16 14.42
CA PHE A 24 -1.67 -10.16 13.48
C PHE A 24 -0.48 -10.72 12.71
N GLN A 25 -0.55 -10.60 11.40
CA GLN A 25 0.51 -10.84 10.44
C GLN A 25 1.07 -9.47 10.06
N LEU A 26 2.17 -9.07 10.67
CA LEU A 26 2.77 -7.75 10.47
C LEU A 26 3.91 -7.85 9.46
N PHE A 27 3.60 -7.57 8.21
CA PHE A 27 4.64 -7.38 7.21
C PHE A 27 5.32 -6.04 7.41
N TYR A 28 6.62 -5.96 7.14
CA TYR A 28 7.35 -4.72 7.22
C TYR A 28 8.52 -4.69 6.23
N LEU A 29 8.91 -3.49 5.84
CA LEU A 29 10.07 -3.29 4.98
C LEU A 29 11.34 -3.23 5.83
N LYS A 30 12.16 -4.28 5.75
CA LYS A 30 13.47 -4.32 6.43
C LYS A 30 14.51 -3.65 5.57
N ASN A 31 15.20 -2.64 6.13
CA ASN A 31 16.30 -1.93 5.46
C ASN A 31 15.96 -1.40 4.06
N TRP A 32 14.74 -0.92 3.87
CA TRP A 32 14.29 -0.41 2.56
C TRP A 32 15.14 0.77 2.06
N ASN A 33 15.69 1.58 2.97
CA ASN A 33 16.53 2.72 2.63
C ASN A 33 18.02 2.33 2.68
N PRO A 34 18.78 2.43 1.57
CA PRO A 34 20.17 2.05 1.51
C PRO A 34 21.11 2.87 2.41
N TYR A 35 20.68 4.05 2.86
CA TYR A 35 21.46 4.89 3.77
C TYR A 35 21.44 4.42 5.23
N PHE A 36 20.57 3.48 5.58
CA PHE A 36 20.33 3.10 6.97
C PHE A 36 20.48 1.60 7.22
N GLY A 37 21.65 1.06 7.08
CA GLY A 37 21.94 -0.30 7.50
C GLY A 37 22.79 -1.09 6.53
N SER A 38 23.68 -1.87 7.10
CA SER A 38 24.61 -2.74 6.37
C SER A 38 24.06 -4.15 6.14
N ASP A 39 22.93 -4.51 6.76
CA ASP A 39 22.32 -5.82 6.56
C ASP A 39 21.77 -5.94 5.14
N ARG A 40 22.25 -6.97 4.45
CA ARG A 40 21.90 -7.24 3.05
C ARG A 40 20.52 -7.88 2.87
N LYS A 41 19.82 -8.21 3.95
CA LYS A 41 18.48 -8.81 3.92
C LYS A 41 17.44 -7.70 3.78
N LYS A 42 17.40 -7.07 2.61
CA LYS A 42 16.38 -6.08 2.26
C LYS A 42 15.09 -6.77 1.84
N GLY A 43 13.97 -6.10 2.08
CA GLY A 43 12.68 -6.49 1.55
C GLY A 43 11.62 -6.73 2.61
N TRP A 44 10.57 -7.37 2.21
CA TRP A 44 9.44 -7.68 3.07
C TRP A 44 9.76 -8.82 4.04
N HIS A 45 9.55 -8.56 5.31
CA HIS A 45 9.66 -9.53 6.40
C HIS A 45 8.32 -9.63 7.10
N LEU A 46 8.04 -10.80 7.65
CA LEU A 46 6.82 -11.10 8.38
C LEU A 46 7.14 -11.33 9.86
N LEU A 47 6.42 -10.63 10.72
CA LEU A 47 6.30 -10.91 12.16
C LEU A 47 4.87 -11.35 12.45
N THR A 48 4.70 -12.25 13.42
CA THR A 48 3.35 -12.57 13.90
C THR A 48 3.25 -12.29 15.39
N THR A 49 2.06 -11.84 15.81
CA THR A 49 1.79 -11.51 17.21
C THR A 49 0.28 -11.57 17.50
N LYS A 50 -0.07 -11.89 18.73
CA LYS A 50 -1.47 -11.86 19.20
C LYS A 50 -1.80 -10.62 20.02
N ASP A 51 -0.79 -9.92 20.51
CA ASP A 51 -0.94 -8.84 21.49
C ASP A 51 -0.12 -7.60 21.17
N CYS A 52 0.63 -7.58 20.08
CA CYS A 52 1.57 -6.51 19.67
C CYS A 52 2.68 -6.23 20.71
N VAL A 53 2.93 -7.17 21.61
CA VAL A 53 3.98 -7.09 22.64
C VAL A 53 4.96 -8.25 22.51
N HIS A 54 4.43 -9.46 22.29
CA HIS A 54 5.22 -10.67 22.11
C HIS A 54 5.19 -11.08 20.65
N TYR A 55 6.36 -11.18 20.03
CA TYR A 55 6.53 -11.47 18.61
C TYR A 55 7.18 -12.82 18.40
N ASN A 56 6.66 -13.58 17.43
CA ASN A 56 7.35 -14.76 16.93
C ASN A 56 8.59 -14.36 16.12
N PRO A 57 9.55 -15.27 15.92
CA PRO A 57 10.72 -15.00 15.07
C PRO A 57 10.33 -14.51 13.69
N GLU A 58 11.04 -13.50 13.19
CA GLU A 58 10.78 -12.94 11.86
C GLU A 58 11.06 -13.94 10.73
N ILE A 59 10.32 -13.83 9.66
CA ILE A 59 10.45 -14.62 8.44
C ILE A 59 10.72 -13.69 7.27
N ALA A 60 11.77 -13.95 6.50
CA ALA A 60 12.02 -13.26 5.25
C ALA A 60 11.11 -13.84 4.15
N THR A 61 10.33 -13.00 3.49
CA THR A 61 9.39 -13.44 2.45
C THR A 61 10.04 -13.64 1.08
N GLY A 62 11.25 -13.12 0.87
CA GLY A 62 11.90 -13.09 -0.45
C GLY A 62 11.32 -12.03 -1.41
N ILE A 63 10.35 -11.24 -0.97
CA ILE A 63 9.83 -10.10 -1.74
C ILE A 63 10.73 -8.88 -1.50
N VAL A 64 11.16 -8.23 -2.58
CA VAL A 64 11.95 -7.01 -2.55
C VAL A 64 11.21 -5.94 -3.34
N GLY A 65 10.90 -4.83 -2.67
CA GLY A 65 10.15 -3.71 -3.24
C GLY A 65 9.76 -2.72 -2.16
N GLY A 66 8.98 -1.73 -2.54
CA GLY A 66 8.38 -0.75 -1.63
C GLY A 66 7.07 -1.24 -1.01
N THR A 67 6.35 -0.30 -0.44
CA THR A 67 5.10 -0.51 0.29
C THR A 67 3.99 -1.13 -0.56
N GLY A 68 3.00 -1.70 0.12
CA GLY A 68 1.86 -2.33 -0.52
C GLY A 68 0.85 -2.90 0.47
N SER A 69 0.14 -3.95 0.09
CA SER A 69 -0.88 -4.59 0.93
C SER A 69 -0.94 -6.10 0.73
N VAL A 70 -1.54 -6.76 1.70
CA VAL A 70 -1.85 -8.19 1.66
C VAL A 70 -3.34 -8.39 1.89
N ILE A 71 -3.98 -9.19 1.03
CA ILE A 71 -5.38 -9.60 1.18
C ILE A 71 -5.50 -11.10 0.98
N LYS A 72 -6.64 -11.68 1.38
CA LYS A 72 -6.96 -13.10 1.12
C LYS A 72 -8.23 -13.20 0.30
N ALA A 73 -8.19 -13.99 -0.76
CA ALA A 73 -9.35 -14.33 -1.57
C ALA A 73 -9.28 -15.82 -1.93
N ASP A 74 -10.39 -16.53 -1.83
CA ASP A 74 -10.53 -17.95 -2.20
C ASP A 74 -9.44 -18.87 -1.61
N GLY A 75 -9.00 -18.57 -0.38
CA GLY A 75 -7.97 -19.34 0.31
C GLY A 75 -6.53 -18.99 -0.05
N VAL A 76 -6.32 -18.08 -1.00
CA VAL A 76 -5.00 -17.62 -1.46
C VAL A 76 -4.73 -16.21 -0.93
N TYR A 77 -3.53 -15.96 -0.45
CA TYR A 77 -3.06 -14.62 -0.09
C TYR A 77 -2.45 -13.95 -1.30
N HIS A 78 -2.84 -12.71 -1.55
CA HIS A 78 -2.34 -11.85 -2.60
C HIS A 78 -1.57 -10.70 -1.97
N LEU A 79 -0.33 -10.51 -2.39
CA LEU A 79 0.54 -9.43 -1.97
C LEU A 79 0.82 -8.54 -3.16
N TYR A 80 0.47 -7.26 -3.04
CA TYR A 80 0.81 -6.22 -4.02
C TYR A 80 1.87 -5.31 -3.42
N TYR A 81 2.87 -4.96 -4.20
CA TYR A 81 3.99 -4.11 -3.78
C TYR A 81 4.48 -3.27 -4.96
N CYS A 82 5.24 -2.22 -4.69
CA CYS A 82 5.77 -1.40 -5.77
C CYS A 82 7.27 -1.63 -5.98
N ILE A 83 7.70 -1.41 -7.23
CA ILE A 83 9.10 -1.35 -7.61
C ILE A 83 9.41 -0.01 -8.28
N PHE A 84 10.68 0.37 -8.27
CA PHE A 84 11.17 1.67 -8.72
C PHE A 84 12.25 1.49 -9.76
N GLU A 85 12.09 2.15 -10.91
CA GLU A 85 13.15 2.39 -11.88
C GLU A 85 13.65 3.82 -11.74
N SER A 86 14.95 4.04 -11.79
CA SER A 86 15.55 5.36 -11.54
C SER A 86 15.94 6.12 -12.79
N ASN A 87 16.04 5.45 -13.94
CA ASN A 87 16.40 6.12 -15.19
C ASN A 87 15.74 5.47 -16.42
N PRO A 88 14.63 6.01 -16.94
CA PRO A 88 13.85 7.14 -16.38
C PRO A 88 13.15 6.75 -15.08
N GLN A 89 12.80 7.75 -14.27
CA GLN A 89 12.05 7.51 -13.04
C GLN A 89 10.64 6.99 -13.35
N ARG A 90 10.38 5.76 -12.94
CA ARG A 90 9.08 5.08 -13.12
C ARG A 90 8.78 4.19 -11.92
N GLN A 91 7.50 3.98 -11.69
CA GLN A 91 7.02 3.12 -10.63
C GLN A 91 5.99 2.14 -11.18
N TYR A 92 6.01 0.92 -10.66
CA TYR A 92 5.14 -0.16 -11.11
C TYR A 92 4.60 -0.93 -9.90
N VAL A 93 3.41 -1.47 -10.05
CA VAL A 93 2.82 -2.42 -9.11
C VAL A 93 3.17 -3.83 -9.55
N CYS A 94 3.59 -4.64 -8.60
CA CYS A 94 3.89 -6.06 -8.75
C CYS A 94 2.94 -6.90 -7.92
N HIS A 95 2.76 -8.15 -8.32
CA HIS A 95 1.90 -9.11 -7.65
C HIS A 95 2.65 -10.39 -7.27
N ALA A 96 2.30 -10.94 -6.10
CA ALA A 96 2.73 -12.26 -5.67
C ALA A 96 1.62 -12.94 -4.87
N THR A 97 1.59 -14.29 -4.89
CA THR A 97 0.62 -15.07 -4.11
C THR A 97 1.30 -16.04 -3.17
N SER A 98 0.56 -16.44 -2.13
CA SER A 98 0.98 -17.44 -1.15
C SER A 98 -0.21 -18.22 -0.60
N THR A 99 0.04 -19.42 -0.13
CA THR A 99 -0.94 -20.19 0.65
C THR A 99 -0.61 -20.26 2.14
N ASP A 100 0.58 -19.78 2.53
CA ASP A 100 1.12 -19.93 3.90
C ASP A 100 1.69 -18.63 4.49
N LEU A 101 1.64 -17.51 3.73
CA LEU A 101 2.21 -16.19 4.06
C LEU A 101 3.75 -16.16 4.16
N LYS A 102 4.43 -17.27 3.90
CA LYS A 102 5.88 -17.43 4.04
C LYS A 102 6.57 -17.57 2.71
N SER A 103 6.01 -18.44 1.85
CA SER A 103 6.52 -18.73 0.51
C SER A 103 5.67 -18.02 -0.53
N TRP A 104 6.28 -17.19 -1.38
CA TRP A 104 5.58 -16.33 -2.33
C TRP A 104 5.95 -16.66 -3.77
N THR A 105 4.93 -16.89 -4.60
CA THR A 105 5.07 -17.00 -6.06
C THR A 105 4.85 -15.62 -6.67
N LYS A 106 5.83 -15.12 -7.42
CA LYS A 106 5.78 -13.80 -8.10
C LYS A 106 5.23 -13.95 -9.51
N TYR A 107 4.50 -12.94 -9.98
CA TYR A 107 3.95 -12.84 -11.33
C TYR A 107 4.53 -11.61 -12.06
N PRO A 108 5.75 -11.72 -12.62
CA PRO A 108 6.37 -10.59 -13.33
C PRO A 108 5.55 -10.10 -14.52
N GLU A 109 4.80 -10.99 -15.18
CA GLU A 109 3.92 -10.70 -16.30
C GLU A 109 2.70 -9.86 -15.94
N GLU A 110 2.34 -9.81 -14.67
CA GLU A 110 1.25 -9.00 -14.13
C GLU A 110 1.74 -7.64 -13.59
N THR A 111 3.03 -7.33 -13.75
CA THR A 111 3.58 -6.03 -13.38
C THR A 111 3.02 -4.94 -14.27
N PHE A 112 2.41 -3.91 -13.67
CA PHE A 112 1.79 -2.84 -14.44
C PHE A 112 2.12 -1.44 -13.90
N GLY A 113 2.15 -0.47 -14.81
CA GLY A 113 2.21 0.96 -14.52
C GLY A 113 0.85 1.62 -14.65
N PRO A 114 0.79 2.94 -14.47
CA PRO A 114 -0.44 3.71 -14.65
C PRO A 114 -0.86 3.79 -16.12
N ASP A 115 -2.15 4.06 -16.35
CA ASP A 115 -2.62 4.57 -17.63
C ASP A 115 -2.13 6.04 -17.78
N GLU A 116 -1.23 6.27 -18.73
CA GLU A 116 -0.60 7.58 -18.95
C GLU A 116 -1.59 8.66 -19.43
N SER A 117 -2.78 8.29 -19.87
CA SER A 117 -3.83 9.26 -20.17
C SER A 117 -4.47 9.85 -18.90
N ILE A 118 -4.33 9.17 -17.75
CA ILE A 118 -4.93 9.56 -16.47
C ILE A 118 -3.86 9.98 -15.46
N TYR A 119 -2.76 9.23 -15.35
CA TYR A 119 -1.75 9.38 -14.31
C TYR A 119 -0.34 9.54 -14.87
N LEU A 120 0.58 10.01 -14.01
CA LEU A 120 2.00 10.10 -14.33
C LEU A 120 2.73 8.81 -13.90
N LEU A 121 3.78 8.46 -14.64
CA LEU A 121 4.62 7.29 -14.35
C LEU A 121 5.49 7.43 -13.09
N THR A 122 5.69 8.65 -12.60
CA THR A 122 6.66 8.96 -11.54
C THR A 122 6.15 8.70 -10.13
N ASP A 123 4.84 8.67 -9.95
CA ASP A 123 4.18 8.40 -8.67
C ASP A 123 3.08 7.38 -8.90
N TRP A 124 3.41 6.10 -8.65
CA TRP A 124 2.50 4.96 -8.81
C TRP A 124 2.91 3.87 -7.84
N ARG A 125 2.56 4.07 -6.55
CA ARG A 125 3.06 3.24 -5.46
C ARG A 125 2.05 3.04 -4.33
N ASP A 126 2.45 2.27 -3.34
CA ASP A 126 1.72 1.98 -2.12
C ASP A 126 0.34 1.37 -2.40
N PRO A 127 0.24 0.29 -3.22
CA PRO A 127 -1.04 -0.31 -3.56
C PRO A 127 -1.74 -0.86 -2.31
N HIS A 128 -2.96 -0.38 -2.07
CA HIS A 128 -3.85 -0.88 -1.03
C HIS A 128 -5.09 -1.50 -1.66
N VAL A 129 -5.31 -2.80 -1.44
CA VAL A 129 -6.36 -3.57 -2.09
C VAL A 129 -7.48 -3.92 -1.11
N ILE A 130 -8.72 -3.64 -1.51
CA ILE A 130 -9.93 -3.99 -0.78
C ILE A 130 -11.00 -4.56 -1.71
N TRP A 131 -11.91 -5.36 -1.16
CA TRP A 131 -13.15 -5.72 -1.82
C TRP A 131 -14.18 -4.59 -1.68
N ASN A 132 -14.74 -4.13 -2.79
CA ASN A 132 -15.86 -3.19 -2.78
C ASN A 132 -17.17 -3.96 -2.91
N GLU A 133 -17.92 -3.99 -1.81
CA GLU A 133 -19.18 -4.73 -1.73
C GLU A 133 -20.30 -4.14 -2.60
N GLU A 134 -20.30 -2.82 -2.83
CA GLU A 134 -21.32 -2.14 -3.63
C GLU A 134 -21.11 -2.42 -5.12
N GLU A 135 -19.86 -2.40 -5.58
CA GLU A 135 -19.52 -2.60 -7.01
C GLU A 135 -19.18 -4.05 -7.35
N LYS A 136 -19.09 -4.94 -6.34
CA LYS A 136 -18.74 -6.37 -6.51
C LYS A 136 -17.44 -6.57 -7.30
N CYS A 137 -16.43 -5.76 -6.97
CA CYS A 137 -15.11 -5.84 -7.56
C CYS A 137 -14.02 -5.44 -6.54
N TRP A 138 -12.80 -5.76 -6.85
CA TRP A 138 -11.63 -5.33 -6.09
C TRP A 138 -11.23 -3.92 -6.47
N TRP A 139 -10.94 -3.11 -5.49
CA TRP A 139 -10.35 -1.80 -5.64
C TRP A 139 -8.89 -1.83 -5.21
N MET A 140 -8.05 -1.15 -5.96
CA MET A 140 -6.67 -0.86 -5.58
C MET A 140 -6.50 0.65 -5.51
N LEU A 141 -6.21 1.15 -4.33
CA LEU A 141 -5.85 2.54 -4.11
C LEU A 141 -4.34 2.70 -4.26
N LEU A 142 -3.90 3.85 -4.77
CA LEU A 142 -2.49 4.12 -5.01
C LEU A 142 -2.14 5.56 -4.66
N CYS A 143 -0.94 5.78 -4.12
CA CYS A 143 -0.30 7.08 -4.17
C CYS A 143 0.00 7.40 -5.64
N ALA A 144 -0.61 8.45 -6.19
CA ALA A 144 -0.51 8.78 -7.60
C ALA A 144 -0.47 10.28 -7.85
N GLN A 145 -0.09 10.64 -9.08
CA GLN A 145 -0.27 11.99 -9.62
C GLN A 145 -1.11 11.92 -10.89
N SER A 146 -2.18 12.72 -10.94
CA SER A 146 -3.02 12.81 -12.13
C SER A 146 -2.40 13.69 -13.22
N GLN A 147 -2.78 13.45 -14.46
CA GLN A 147 -2.48 14.37 -15.55
C GLN A 147 -3.12 15.75 -15.28
N GLY A 148 -2.57 16.82 -15.85
CA GLY A 148 -3.12 18.18 -15.75
C GLY A 148 -2.19 19.20 -15.10
N ASN A 149 -2.70 20.06 -14.22
CA ASN A 149 -1.95 21.19 -13.65
C ASN A 149 -0.73 20.74 -12.84
N THR A 150 0.46 21.14 -13.25
CA THR A 150 1.75 20.73 -12.71
C THR A 150 1.95 20.95 -11.19
N LYS A 151 1.19 21.86 -10.58
CA LYS A 151 1.35 22.23 -9.16
C LYS A 151 0.35 21.54 -8.23
N ARG A 152 -0.61 20.76 -8.76
CA ARG A 152 -1.74 20.21 -7.99
C ARG A 152 -2.14 18.82 -8.45
N ARG A 153 -1.16 17.94 -8.65
CA ARG A 153 -1.33 16.64 -9.28
C ARG A 153 -1.55 15.48 -8.30
N GLY A 154 -1.15 15.67 -7.04
CA GLY A 154 -1.28 14.60 -6.04
C GLY A 154 -2.72 14.14 -5.91
N CYS A 155 -2.91 12.83 -5.95
CA CYS A 155 -4.21 12.20 -5.82
C CYS A 155 -4.08 10.79 -5.21
N VAL A 156 -5.19 10.26 -4.74
CA VAL A 156 -5.34 8.83 -4.50
C VAL A 156 -5.87 8.22 -5.79
N GLY A 157 -5.02 7.47 -6.48
CA GLY A 157 -5.36 6.74 -7.69
C GLY A 157 -6.30 5.57 -7.38
N LEU A 158 -7.00 5.09 -8.42
CA LEU A 158 -7.91 3.96 -8.31
C LEU A 158 -7.74 3.04 -9.51
N CYS A 159 -7.57 1.74 -9.23
CA CYS A 159 -7.76 0.68 -10.21
C CYS A 159 -8.82 -0.29 -9.72
N LYS A 160 -9.47 -0.98 -10.67
CA LYS A 160 -10.50 -1.99 -10.38
C LYS A 160 -10.16 -3.31 -11.07
N SER A 161 -10.51 -4.40 -10.40
CA SER A 161 -10.33 -5.77 -10.90
C SER A 161 -11.49 -6.66 -10.48
N THR A 162 -11.82 -7.65 -11.29
CA THR A 162 -12.77 -8.73 -10.94
C THR A 162 -12.07 -10.03 -10.55
N ASP A 163 -10.77 -10.15 -10.81
CA ASP A 163 -10.03 -11.41 -10.68
C ASP A 163 -8.70 -11.31 -9.90
N LEU A 164 -8.33 -10.10 -9.42
CA LEU A 164 -7.07 -9.81 -8.73
C LEU A 164 -5.79 -9.92 -9.61
N HIS A 165 -5.94 -10.26 -10.87
CA HIS A 165 -4.82 -10.42 -11.82
C HIS A 165 -4.79 -9.30 -12.85
N HIS A 166 -5.94 -8.86 -13.33
CA HIS A 166 -6.06 -7.82 -14.34
C HIS A 166 -6.69 -6.56 -13.75
N TRP A 167 -5.97 -5.45 -13.85
CA TRP A 167 -6.36 -4.17 -13.25
C TRP A 167 -6.62 -3.11 -14.31
N THR A 168 -7.75 -2.43 -14.20
CA THR A 168 -8.12 -1.30 -15.05
C THR A 168 -7.99 0.00 -14.27
N CYS A 169 -7.18 0.93 -14.75
CA CYS A 169 -7.08 2.27 -14.16
C CYS A 169 -8.37 3.06 -14.37
N CYS A 170 -8.80 3.75 -13.32
CA CYS A 170 -9.98 4.60 -13.28
C CYS A 170 -9.59 6.04 -12.97
N ALA A 171 -10.55 6.97 -13.02
CA ALA A 171 -10.35 8.31 -12.50
C ALA A 171 -9.95 8.27 -11.00
N PRO A 172 -9.16 9.23 -10.51
CA PRO A 172 -8.75 9.25 -9.10
C PRO A 172 -9.94 9.19 -8.13
N LEU A 173 -9.82 8.37 -7.07
CA LEU A 173 -10.80 8.33 -5.99
C LEU A 173 -10.85 9.65 -5.21
N TYR A 174 -9.68 10.29 -5.05
CA TYR A 174 -9.56 11.56 -4.34
C TYR A 174 -8.49 12.43 -5.00
N SER A 175 -8.91 13.58 -5.51
CA SER A 175 -8.04 14.57 -6.17
C SER A 175 -8.46 15.99 -5.81
N PRO A 176 -8.07 16.50 -4.63
CA PRO A 176 -8.59 17.76 -4.09
C PRO A 176 -7.96 19.00 -4.73
N GLN A 177 -7.10 18.85 -5.74
CA GLN A 177 -6.40 19.97 -6.40
C GLN A 177 -5.59 20.84 -5.40
N SER A 178 -5.05 20.19 -4.36
CA SER A 178 -4.20 20.83 -3.36
C SER A 178 -2.74 20.90 -3.80
N SER A 179 -1.91 21.64 -3.06
CA SER A 179 -0.46 21.72 -3.31
C SER A 179 0.31 20.45 -2.93
N MET A 180 -0.36 19.42 -2.40
CA MET A 180 0.28 18.14 -2.10
C MET A 180 0.65 17.42 -3.40
N SER A 181 1.89 16.95 -3.45
CA SER A 181 2.39 16.15 -4.58
C SER A 181 2.09 14.65 -4.42
N ALA A 182 1.92 14.18 -3.20
CA ALA A 182 1.70 12.78 -2.88
C ALA A 182 0.73 12.60 -1.70
N TYR A 183 -0.09 11.56 -1.78
CA TYR A 183 -0.96 11.05 -0.74
C TYR A 183 -0.52 9.61 -0.49
N GLU A 184 0.54 9.44 0.31
CA GLU A 184 1.24 8.17 0.47
C GLU A 184 0.51 7.20 1.37
N CYS A 185 0.72 5.91 1.12
CA CYS A 185 0.14 4.80 1.88
C CYS A 185 -1.39 4.99 2.06
N PRO A 186 -2.16 5.18 0.98
CA PRO A 186 -3.60 5.35 1.09
C PRO A 186 -4.23 4.09 1.66
N ASP A 187 -5.14 4.27 2.60
CA ASP A 187 -5.95 3.22 3.21
C ASP A 187 -7.42 3.66 3.25
N ILE A 188 -8.35 2.73 3.10
CA ILE A 188 -9.78 3.00 3.13
C ILE A 188 -10.51 1.91 3.92
N PHE A 189 -11.37 2.33 4.84
CA PHE A 189 -12.18 1.41 5.64
C PHE A 189 -13.49 2.05 6.09
N TYR A 190 -14.45 1.19 6.41
CA TYR A 190 -15.73 1.59 6.96
C TYR A 190 -15.77 1.38 8.48
N MET A 191 -16.17 2.41 9.23
CA MET A 191 -16.31 2.34 10.67
C MET A 191 -17.40 3.30 11.18
N ASN A 192 -18.30 2.81 12.03
CA ASN A 192 -19.33 3.61 12.70
C ASN A 192 -20.19 4.47 11.76
N GLY A 193 -20.59 3.94 10.61
CA GLY A 193 -21.45 4.63 9.66
C GLY A 193 -20.72 5.53 8.66
N TRP A 194 -19.40 5.57 8.70
CA TRP A 194 -18.59 6.42 7.84
C TRP A 194 -17.47 5.63 7.16
N TRP A 195 -17.18 6.00 5.93
CA TRP A 195 -15.94 5.65 5.24
C TRP A 195 -14.84 6.62 5.64
N TYR A 196 -13.67 6.05 5.92
CA TYR A 196 -12.43 6.77 6.19
C TYR A 196 -11.46 6.52 5.06
N LEU A 197 -10.93 7.59 4.48
CA LEU A 197 -9.79 7.56 3.56
C LEU A 197 -8.61 8.18 4.29
N VAL A 198 -7.60 7.37 4.57
CA VAL A 198 -6.41 7.76 5.36
C VAL A 198 -5.20 7.79 4.43
N PHE A 199 -4.30 8.72 4.64
CA PHE A 199 -3.05 8.83 3.90
C PHE A 199 -2.01 9.65 4.66
N SER A 200 -0.73 9.50 4.30
CA SER A 200 0.38 10.26 4.84
C SER A 200 0.73 11.46 3.96
N GLN A 201 1.08 12.56 4.61
CA GLN A 201 1.60 13.76 3.98
C GLN A 201 3.06 13.97 4.38
N PHE A 202 3.95 14.17 3.38
CA PHE A 202 5.35 14.47 3.56
C PHE A 202 5.72 15.73 2.75
N THR A 203 5.22 16.89 3.18
CA THR A 203 5.57 18.18 2.58
C THR A 203 6.31 19.04 3.61
N ASP A 204 5.71 20.15 4.05
CA ASP A 204 6.17 20.99 5.14
C ASP A 204 5.94 20.38 6.54
N ARG A 205 5.05 19.38 6.59
CA ARG A 205 4.71 18.64 7.79
C ARG A 205 4.65 17.14 7.51
N PHE A 206 5.13 16.35 8.47
CA PHE A 206 4.96 14.89 8.48
C PHE A 206 3.74 14.57 9.32
N GLN A 207 2.66 14.14 8.72
CA GLN A 207 1.42 13.83 9.42
C GLN A 207 0.56 12.83 8.67
N THR A 208 -0.22 12.06 9.41
CA THR A 208 -1.31 11.26 8.86
C THR A 208 -2.57 12.11 8.82
N LEU A 209 -3.23 12.10 7.69
CA LEU A 209 -4.49 12.80 7.44
C LEU A 209 -5.59 11.80 7.12
N TYR A 210 -6.83 12.19 7.34
CA TYR A 210 -7.97 11.42 6.89
C TYR A 210 -9.08 12.28 6.31
N ARG A 211 -9.96 11.64 5.57
CA ARG A 211 -11.20 12.18 5.03
C ARG A 211 -12.34 11.26 5.40
N LEU A 212 -13.53 11.83 5.47
CA LEU A 212 -14.76 11.12 5.79
C LEU A 212 -15.73 11.20 4.62
N SER A 213 -16.49 10.14 4.43
CA SER A 213 -17.61 10.13 3.49
C SER A 213 -18.70 9.14 3.94
N PRO A 214 -19.98 9.41 3.65
CA PRO A 214 -21.04 8.41 3.80
C PRO A 214 -20.98 7.30 2.74
N SER A 215 -20.24 7.49 1.65
CA SER A 215 -20.05 6.51 0.55
C SER A 215 -18.57 6.28 0.29
N CYS A 216 -18.22 5.05 -0.12
CA CYS A 216 -16.85 4.72 -0.53
C CYS A 216 -16.37 5.52 -1.76
N ASN A 217 -17.29 6.02 -2.56
CA ASN A 217 -17.02 6.86 -3.73
C ASN A 217 -16.88 8.37 -3.41
N GLY A 218 -16.98 8.76 -2.14
CA GLY A 218 -17.05 10.17 -1.75
C GLY A 218 -18.48 10.76 -1.80
N PRO A 219 -18.66 12.09 -1.76
CA PRO A 219 -17.59 13.07 -1.67
C PRO A 219 -16.82 13.01 -0.36
N TRP A 220 -15.51 13.18 -0.43
CA TRP A 220 -14.60 13.11 0.71
C TRP A 220 -14.49 14.46 1.40
N ILE A 221 -14.89 14.54 2.66
CA ILE A 221 -14.88 15.76 3.47
C ILE A 221 -13.72 15.76 4.48
N ARG A 222 -13.13 16.93 4.69
CA ARG A 222 -12.15 17.14 5.74
C ARG A 222 -12.90 17.26 7.08
N PRO A 223 -12.54 16.50 8.11
CA PRO A 223 -13.10 16.72 9.46
C PRO A 223 -12.71 18.10 9.96
N LYS A 224 -13.60 18.69 10.78
CA LYS A 224 -13.38 20.01 11.42
C LYS A 224 -12.41 19.89 12.58
#